data_eb3a2e342b5ee0e453aecabe357c1ec8
#
_entry.id   eb3a2e342b5ee0e453aecabe357c1ec8
#
_cell.length_a   1.000
_cell.length_b   1.000
_cell.length_c   1.000
_cell.angle_alpha   90.00
_cell.angle_beta   90.00
_cell.angle_gamma   90.00
#
_symmetry.space_group_name_H-M   'P 1'
#
loop_
_entity.id
_entity.type
_entity.pdbx_description
1 polymer ?
#
loop_
_entity_poly.entity_id
_entity_poly.type
_entity_poly.pdbx_seq_one_letter_code
_entity_poly.pdbx_strand_id
1 'polypeptide(L)'
;MFETALVALDLAPAEQPIVDCLPELQRWGVRRVILTHVIQVTYHQFSGYGHEDEYRAWLEKLAQPLRNSGLDVEVRIRNSGLPADEILIAAAEFGADLIVIGSRGHNLISKLFLGSVARSVIQKTTLPLLLEWVEPTAAGTEQTCAAVCTDTLRHILLATDFSASASAAEAAAIHLASKAEQVDCVYVIEANGNTTTPISTSHAETALRALSQRIEVSGSRGNHTVLQGRASKEIADYAQSRNVSLIVVGKRGQNPLASLVIGSTAANLCEIAGRP
;
A
#
# COMPACT_ATOMS: atom_id res chain seq x y z
N MET A 1 -3.15 4.59 -15.14
CA MET A 1 -3.59 5.05 -13.82
C MET A 1 -2.38 5.26 -12.93
N PHE A 2 -1.44 4.34 -12.89
CA PHE A 2 -0.22 4.45 -12.13
C PHE A 2 0.96 4.64 -13.09
N GLU A 3 1.46 5.87 -13.25
CA GLU A 3 2.59 6.19 -14.13
C GLU A 3 3.84 6.61 -13.35
N THR A 4 3.65 7.34 -12.26
CA THR A 4 4.74 7.86 -11.42
C THR A 4 4.55 7.41 -9.97
N ALA A 5 5.48 6.62 -9.45
CA ALA A 5 5.49 6.19 -8.05
C ALA A 5 6.52 6.99 -7.23
N LEU A 6 6.09 7.57 -6.11
CA LEU A 6 7.01 8.07 -5.08
C LEU A 6 7.25 6.96 -4.06
N VAL A 7 8.50 6.59 -3.86
CA VAL A 7 8.93 5.53 -2.94
C VAL A 7 9.69 6.16 -1.77
N ALA A 8 9.16 6.03 -0.57
CA ALA A 8 9.78 6.56 0.63
C ALA A 8 10.60 5.48 1.35
N LEU A 9 11.90 5.74 1.53
CA LEU A 9 12.88 4.84 2.15
C LEU A 9 13.53 5.49 3.38
N ASP A 10 13.91 4.70 4.38
CA ASP A 10 14.36 5.19 5.70
C ASP A 10 15.69 4.64 6.22
N LEU A 11 16.56 4.09 5.36
CA LEU A 11 17.85 3.47 5.77
C LEU A 11 17.70 2.27 6.72
N ALA A 12 16.60 1.55 6.61
CA ALA A 12 16.35 0.37 7.42
C ALA A 12 16.68 -0.93 6.67
N PRO A 13 16.88 -2.05 7.33
CA PRO A 13 17.05 -3.35 6.67
C PRO A 13 15.91 -3.75 5.73
N ALA A 14 14.75 -3.08 5.86
CA ALA A 14 13.57 -3.27 5.03
C ALA A 14 13.68 -2.69 3.60
N GLU A 15 14.65 -1.85 3.33
CA GLU A 15 14.73 -1.09 2.07
C GLU A 15 15.05 -1.93 0.85
N GLN A 16 16.09 -2.75 0.94
CA GLN A 16 16.46 -3.58 -0.19
C GLN A 16 15.31 -4.49 -0.64
N PRO A 17 14.60 -5.20 0.27
CA PRO A 17 13.40 -5.93 -0.09
C PRO A 17 12.33 -5.09 -0.79
N ILE A 18 12.09 -3.85 -0.33
CA ILE A 18 11.12 -2.95 -0.97
C ILE A 18 11.59 -2.59 -2.39
N VAL A 19 12.86 -2.21 -2.53
CA VAL A 19 13.44 -1.84 -3.84
C VAL A 19 13.40 -3.01 -4.82
N ASP A 20 13.65 -4.23 -4.35
CA ASP A 20 13.60 -5.44 -5.18
C ASP A 20 12.20 -5.75 -5.74
N CYS A 21 11.14 -5.20 -5.11
CA CYS A 21 9.76 -5.32 -5.58
C CYS A 21 9.37 -4.28 -6.64
N LEU A 22 10.05 -3.14 -6.69
CA LEU A 22 9.64 -2.02 -7.56
C LEU A 22 9.60 -2.35 -9.07
N PRO A 23 10.46 -3.21 -9.64
CA PRO A 23 10.34 -3.60 -11.04
C PRO A 23 8.97 -4.20 -11.41
N GLU A 24 8.28 -4.84 -10.47
CA GLU A 24 6.95 -5.39 -10.71
C GLU A 24 5.90 -4.30 -10.97
N LEU A 25 6.09 -3.10 -10.42
CA LEU A 25 5.19 -1.97 -10.65
C LEU A 25 5.11 -1.55 -12.13
N GLN A 26 6.07 -1.93 -12.96
CA GLN A 26 5.96 -1.75 -14.42
C GLN A 26 4.75 -2.50 -14.99
N ARG A 27 4.39 -3.65 -14.41
CA ARG A 27 3.17 -4.38 -14.79
C ARG A 27 1.90 -3.62 -14.40
N TRP A 28 1.97 -2.75 -13.37
CA TRP A 28 0.86 -1.86 -13.00
C TRP A 28 0.72 -0.68 -13.97
N GLY A 29 1.79 -0.34 -14.69
CA GLY A 29 1.89 0.78 -15.62
C GLY A 29 2.90 1.84 -15.19
N VAL A 30 3.57 1.67 -14.04
CA VAL A 30 4.57 2.60 -13.55
C VAL A 30 5.77 2.63 -14.51
N ARG A 31 6.20 3.83 -14.87
CA ARG A 31 7.35 4.09 -15.75
C ARG A 31 8.41 4.91 -15.04
N ARG A 32 7.98 5.76 -14.10
CA ARG A 32 8.85 6.67 -13.36
C ARG A 32 8.76 6.39 -11.87
N VAL A 33 9.92 6.35 -11.21
CA VAL A 33 10.05 6.15 -9.76
C VAL A 33 10.85 7.29 -9.17
N ILE A 34 10.32 7.92 -8.13
CA ILE A 34 11.03 8.92 -7.33
C ILE A 34 11.44 8.25 -6.01
N LEU A 35 12.71 7.88 -5.88
CA LEU A 35 13.25 7.39 -4.61
C LEU A 35 13.49 8.57 -3.67
N THR A 36 12.83 8.57 -2.53
CA THR A 36 12.86 9.69 -1.60
C THR A 36 13.29 9.24 -0.20
N HIS A 37 14.22 9.99 0.39
CA HIS A 37 14.57 9.90 1.79
C HIS A 37 14.38 11.26 2.48
N VAL A 38 13.84 11.25 3.71
CA VAL A 38 13.65 12.46 4.51
C VAL A 38 14.59 12.45 5.69
N ILE A 39 15.55 13.38 5.71
CA ILE A 39 16.48 13.56 6.82
C ILE A 39 15.74 14.29 7.94
N GLN A 40 15.60 13.65 9.10
CA GLN A 40 15.07 14.32 10.30
C GLN A 40 16.14 15.20 10.93
N VAL A 41 15.96 16.51 10.88
CA VAL A 41 16.82 17.46 11.58
C VAL A 41 16.31 17.59 13.02
N THR A 42 16.98 16.95 13.97
CA THR A 42 16.72 17.20 15.39
C THR A 42 17.53 18.43 15.86
N TYR A 43 16.95 19.23 16.74
CA TYR A 43 17.52 20.51 17.23
C TYR A 43 18.94 20.41 17.83
N HIS A 44 19.41 19.20 18.12
CA HIS A 44 20.74 18.94 18.68
C HIS A 44 21.80 18.52 17.67
N GLN A 45 21.45 18.36 16.39
CA GLN A 45 22.38 17.95 15.35
C GLN A 45 22.46 19.03 14.25
N PHE A 46 23.13 20.15 14.54
CA PHE A 46 23.55 21.12 13.50
C PHE A 46 24.52 20.51 12.46
N SER A 47 24.95 19.26 12.66
CA SER A 47 25.83 18.50 11.75
C SER A 47 25.07 17.68 10.69
N GLY A 48 23.74 17.72 10.64
CA GLY A 48 22.95 16.93 9.68
C GLY A 48 23.11 17.34 8.19
N TYR A 49 23.65 18.52 7.95
CA TYR A 49 23.95 18.98 6.56
C TYR A 49 25.15 18.24 5.93
N GLY A 50 25.99 17.55 6.72
CA GLY A 50 27.16 16.83 6.21
C GLY A 50 26.88 15.48 5.57
N HIS A 51 25.68 14.91 5.78
CA HIS A 51 25.35 13.56 5.33
C HIS A 51 24.43 13.48 4.12
N GLU A 52 23.99 14.60 3.53
CA GLU A 52 23.10 14.58 2.35
C GLU A 52 23.75 13.85 1.18
N ASP A 53 25.05 14.07 0.95
CA ASP A 53 25.77 13.40 -0.12
C ASP A 53 25.88 11.90 0.11
N GLU A 54 26.03 11.43 1.35
CA GLU A 54 26.04 10.02 1.71
C GLU A 54 24.68 9.37 1.47
N TYR A 55 23.59 10.02 1.87
CA TYR A 55 22.23 9.58 1.61
C TYR A 55 21.91 9.55 0.12
N ARG A 56 22.36 10.57 -0.61
CA ARG A 56 22.20 10.62 -2.05
C ARG A 56 22.95 9.48 -2.74
N ALA A 57 24.21 9.26 -2.37
CA ALA A 57 25.03 8.19 -2.94
C ALA A 57 24.43 6.80 -2.64
N TRP A 58 23.86 6.64 -1.45
CA TRP A 58 23.17 5.42 -1.07
C TRP A 58 21.90 5.20 -1.91
N LEU A 59 21.02 6.20 -2.06
CA LEU A 59 19.84 6.08 -2.93
C LEU A 59 20.21 5.85 -4.41
N GLU A 60 21.27 6.49 -4.89
CA GLU A 60 21.77 6.28 -6.26
C GLU A 60 22.22 4.82 -6.48
N LYS A 61 22.83 4.20 -5.46
CA LYS A 61 23.17 2.77 -5.50
C LYS A 61 21.92 1.88 -5.63
N LEU A 62 20.84 2.22 -4.92
CA LEU A 62 19.56 1.52 -5.01
C LEU A 62 18.83 1.80 -6.35
N ALA A 63 19.01 3.00 -6.91
CA ALA A 63 18.39 3.40 -8.17
C ALA A 63 18.96 2.66 -9.39
N GLN A 64 20.25 2.32 -9.35
CA GLN A 64 20.94 1.75 -10.51
C GLN A 64 20.33 0.43 -11.03
N PRO A 65 20.02 -0.58 -10.17
CA PRO A 65 19.33 -1.78 -10.62
C PRO A 65 17.95 -1.51 -11.22
N LEU A 66 17.22 -0.53 -10.68
CA LEU A 66 15.90 -0.15 -11.17
C LEU A 66 15.98 0.50 -12.57
N ARG A 67 16.96 1.37 -12.80
CA ARG A 67 17.24 1.94 -14.13
C ARG A 67 17.60 0.84 -15.14
N ASN A 68 18.37 -0.14 -14.71
CA ASN A 68 18.74 -1.28 -15.54
C ASN A 68 17.51 -2.15 -15.90
N SER A 69 16.47 -2.17 -15.06
CA SER A 69 15.20 -2.84 -15.36
C SER A 69 14.28 -2.05 -16.31
N GLY A 70 14.67 -0.83 -16.71
CA GLY A 70 13.92 0.01 -17.63
C GLY A 70 13.02 1.06 -16.99
N LEU A 71 13.09 1.27 -15.67
CA LEU A 71 12.41 2.35 -14.98
C LEU A 71 13.19 3.67 -15.12
N ASP A 72 12.48 4.78 -15.30
CA ASP A 72 13.04 6.12 -15.13
C ASP A 72 13.10 6.43 -13.62
N VAL A 73 14.30 6.52 -13.05
CA VAL A 73 14.50 6.66 -11.61
C VAL A 73 15.19 7.95 -11.26
N GLU A 74 14.52 8.75 -10.46
CA GLU A 74 15.01 10.00 -9.90
C GLU A 74 15.22 9.87 -8.39
N VAL A 75 16.31 10.42 -7.87
CA VAL A 75 16.64 10.39 -6.44
C VAL A 75 16.42 11.77 -5.82
N ARG A 76 15.72 11.82 -4.70
CA ARG A 76 15.41 13.06 -3.95
C ARG A 76 15.67 12.89 -2.46
N ILE A 77 16.48 13.79 -1.91
CA ILE A 77 16.68 13.97 -0.48
C ILE A 77 15.86 15.17 -0.03
N ARG A 78 15.13 15.00 1.06
CA ARG A 78 14.40 16.06 1.76
C ARG A 78 15.05 16.27 3.14
N ASN A 79 15.24 17.51 3.55
CA ASN A 79 15.98 17.85 4.76
C ASN A 79 15.24 18.83 5.68
N SER A 80 13.92 18.91 5.57
CA SER A 80 13.10 19.80 6.39
C SER A 80 11.77 19.12 6.75
N GLY A 81 11.17 19.54 7.85
CA GLY A 81 9.81 19.15 8.24
C GLY A 81 9.66 17.76 8.85
N LEU A 82 8.40 17.33 8.97
CA LEU A 82 8.04 16.02 9.42
C LEU A 82 8.07 15.04 8.25
N PRO A 83 8.64 13.82 8.39
CA PRO A 83 8.82 12.90 7.28
C PRO A 83 7.54 12.63 6.49
N ALA A 84 6.41 12.43 7.16
CA ALA A 84 5.16 12.18 6.48
C ALA A 84 4.69 13.37 5.61
N ASP A 85 4.90 14.60 6.10
CA ASP A 85 4.50 15.80 5.35
C ASP A 85 5.43 16.04 4.16
N GLU A 86 6.74 15.82 4.34
CA GLU A 86 7.72 15.94 3.25
C GLU A 86 7.49 14.88 2.16
N ILE A 87 7.09 13.66 2.51
CA ILE A 87 6.71 12.61 1.55
C ILE A 87 5.51 13.08 0.71
N LEU A 88 4.49 13.65 1.35
CA LEU A 88 3.29 14.13 0.65
C LEU A 88 3.57 15.36 -0.21
N ILE A 89 4.40 16.28 0.26
CA ILE A 89 4.87 17.45 -0.52
C ILE A 89 5.63 16.96 -1.75
N ALA A 90 6.57 16.04 -1.58
CA ALA A 90 7.32 15.47 -2.69
C ALA A 90 6.40 14.76 -3.70
N ALA A 91 5.41 14.00 -3.23
CA ALA A 91 4.45 13.34 -4.11
C ALA A 91 3.70 14.35 -5.00
N ALA A 92 3.27 15.48 -4.42
CA ALA A 92 2.62 16.54 -5.17
C ALA A 92 3.60 17.28 -6.12
N GLU A 93 4.80 17.58 -5.67
CA GLU A 93 5.85 18.29 -6.43
C GLU A 93 6.25 17.52 -7.69
N PHE A 94 6.41 16.20 -7.59
CA PHE A 94 6.85 15.35 -8.70
C PHE A 94 5.69 14.74 -9.49
N GLY A 95 4.45 15.09 -9.17
CA GLY A 95 3.26 14.58 -9.85
C GLY A 95 3.07 13.07 -9.70
N ALA A 96 3.42 12.52 -8.54
CA ALA A 96 3.20 11.10 -8.26
C ALA A 96 1.71 10.78 -8.20
N ASP A 97 1.32 9.64 -8.74
CA ASP A 97 -0.03 9.09 -8.71
C ASP A 97 -0.12 7.80 -7.88
N LEU A 98 1.01 7.35 -7.33
CA LEU A 98 1.14 6.27 -6.38
C LEU A 98 2.20 6.62 -5.34
N ILE A 99 1.93 6.35 -4.07
CA ILE A 99 2.93 6.36 -3.00
C ILE A 99 3.24 4.91 -2.61
N VAL A 100 4.52 4.57 -2.49
CA VAL A 100 5.00 3.27 -2.00
C VAL A 100 5.76 3.50 -0.71
N ILE A 101 5.40 2.78 0.34
CA ILE A 101 6.05 2.87 1.65
C ILE A 101 6.07 1.50 2.33
N GLY A 102 7.14 1.21 3.08
CA GLY A 102 7.21 0.00 3.87
C GLY A 102 6.28 0.03 5.09
N SER A 103 5.74 -1.09 5.46
CA SER A 103 4.92 -1.25 6.67
C SER A 103 5.73 -0.97 7.95
N ARG A 104 7.06 -1.11 7.89
CA ARG A 104 8.00 -0.94 9.00
C ARG A 104 9.26 -0.21 8.55
N GLY A 105 9.88 0.52 9.50
CA GLY A 105 11.17 1.15 9.36
C GLY A 105 12.20 0.56 10.32
N HIS A 106 13.03 1.41 10.97
CA HIS A 106 14.14 1.02 11.83
C HIS A 106 13.79 0.09 13.02
N ASN A 107 12.55 0.08 13.50
CA ASN A 107 12.15 -0.71 14.67
C ASN A 107 11.40 -1.99 14.27
N LEU A 108 12.16 -3.04 13.96
CA LEU A 108 11.63 -4.37 13.60
C LEU A 108 11.16 -5.22 14.80
N ILE A 109 11.25 -4.70 16.03
CA ILE A 109 11.09 -5.47 17.27
C ILE A 109 9.66 -5.94 17.51
N SER A 110 8.66 -5.33 16.90
CA SER A 110 7.27 -5.71 17.10
C SER A 110 6.61 -6.19 15.80
N LYS A 111 6.16 -7.43 15.80
CA LYS A 111 5.44 -8.03 14.65
C LYS A 111 4.09 -7.37 14.33
N LEU A 112 3.58 -6.49 15.21
CA LEU A 112 2.20 -6.00 15.20
C LEU A 112 2.04 -4.48 14.99
N PHE A 113 3.12 -3.71 14.75
CA PHE A 113 2.97 -2.26 14.68
C PHE A 113 3.40 -1.69 13.32
N LEU A 114 2.46 -0.99 12.69
CA LEU A 114 2.72 -0.11 11.55
C LEU A 114 3.64 1.04 11.98
N GLY A 115 4.66 1.34 11.18
CA GLY A 115 5.59 2.45 11.43
C GLY A 115 4.87 3.80 11.57
N SER A 116 5.39 4.69 12.42
CA SER A 116 4.77 6.00 12.69
C SER A 116 4.66 6.87 11.43
N VAL A 117 5.67 6.86 10.56
CA VAL A 117 5.68 7.58 9.29
C VAL A 117 4.63 6.98 8.35
N ALA A 118 4.62 5.65 8.16
CA ALA A 118 3.64 4.97 7.35
C ALA A 118 2.21 5.28 7.80
N ARG A 119 1.94 5.18 9.12
CA ARG A 119 0.65 5.55 9.71
C ARG A 119 0.25 6.99 9.38
N SER A 120 1.17 7.94 9.52
CA SER A 120 0.90 9.35 9.25
C SER A 120 0.66 9.63 7.76
N VAL A 121 1.43 8.99 6.87
CA VAL A 121 1.22 9.10 5.41
C VAL A 121 -0.13 8.53 5.04
N ILE A 122 -0.48 7.32 5.51
CA ILE A 122 -1.77 6.69 5.26
C ILE A 122 -2.93 7.58 5.73
N GLN A 123 -2.80 8.22 6.89
CA GLN A 123 -3.84 9.11 7.40
C GLN A 123 -4.04 10.35 6.53
N LYS A 124 -2.97 10.94 6.02
CA LYS A 124 -2.99 12.25 5.35
C LYS A 124 -3.13 12.16 3.83
N THR A 125 -2.62 11.09 3.19
CA THR A 125 -2.61 10.99 1.73
C THR A 125 -4.01 10.98 1.12
N THR A 126 -4.14 11.60 -0.04
CA THR A 126 -5.30 11.48 -0.94
C THR A 126 -4.98 10.62 -2.17
N LEU A 127 -3.71 10.28 -2.35
CA LEU A 127 -3.25 9.41 -3.43
C LEU A 127 -3.42 7.94 -3.07
N PRO A 128 -3.54 7.05 -4.06
CA PRO A 128 -3.32 5.63 -3.89
C PRO A 128 -2.00 5.37 -3.18
N LEU A 129 -2.00 4.41 -2.26
CA LEU A 129 -0.83 4.06 -1.48
C LEU A 129 -0.66 2.54 -1.47
N LEU A 130 0.52 2.08 -1.86
CA LEU A 130 0.96 0.71 -1.71
C LEU A 130 1.77 0.60 -0.40
N LEU A 131 1.26 -0.19 0.53
CA LEU A 131 1.95 -0.53 1.76
C LEU A 131 2.70 -1.85 1.56
N GLU A 132 4.00 -1.78 1.33
CA GLU A 132 4.82 -2.98 1.20
C GLU A 132 4.98 -3.67 2.54
N TRP A 133 4.55 -4.92 2.61
CA TRP A 133 4.67 -5.71 3.81
C TRP A 133 6.05 -6.31 3.94
N VAL A 134 6.73 -6.00 5.02
CA VAL A 134 8.10 -6.46 5.30
C VAL A 134 8.10 -7.29 6.57
N GLU A 135 8.66 -8.50 6.47
CA GLU A 135 8.81 -9.41 7.61
C GLU A 135 10.28 -9.60 7.96
N PRO A 136 10.62 -9.64 9.26
CA PRO A 136 11.97 -10.01 9.68
C PRO A 136 12.21 -11.48 9.34
N THR A 137 13.35 -11.78 8.74
CA THR A 137 13.77 -13.15 8.48
C THR A 137 14.61 -13.67 9.65
N ALA A 138 14.39 -14.92 10.04
CA ALA A 138 15.06 -15.56 11.20
C ALA A 138 16.48 -16.04 10.90
N ALA A 139 17.25 -15.34 10.07
CA ALA A 139 18.59 -15.76 9.65
C ALA A 139 19.70 -14.94 10.34
N GLY A 140 20.20 -15.45 11.47
CA GLY A 140 21.49 -15.01 12.04
C GLY A 140 21.43 -13.79 12.96
N THR A 141 22.62 -13.26 13.27
CA THR A 141 22.83 -12.10 14.15
C THR A 141 22.51 -10.75 13.47
N GLU A 142 22.32 -10.72 12.16
CA GLU A 142 21.91 -9.55 11.42
C GLU A 142 20.40 -9.60 11.17
N GLN A 143 19.70 -8.49 11.46
CA GLN A 143 18.28 -8.33 11.15
C GLN A 143 18.12 -8.21 9.65
N THR A 144 17.80 -9.33 8.98
CA THR A 144 17.44 -9.34 7.57
C THR A 144 15.91 -9.32 7.43
N CYS A 145 15.42 -8.72 6.37
CA CYS A 145 14.00 -8.62 6.07
C CYS A 145 13.70 -9.20 4.69
N ALA A 146 12.50 -9.71 4.51
CA ALA A 146 11.97 -10.08 3.21
C ALA A 146 10.67 -9.32 2.96
N ALA A 147 10.50 -8.79 1.76
CA ALA A 147 9.22 -8.28 1.34
C ALA A 147 8.32 -9.44 0.89
N VAL A 148 7.02 -9.33 1.19
CA VAL A 148 6.04 -10.38 0.87
C VAL A 148 5.44 -10.17 -0.54
N CYS A 149 6.00 -9.29 -1.33
CA CYS A 149 5.43 -8.74 -2.55
C CYS A 149 5.74 -9.49 -3.85
N THR A 150 6.04 -10.75 -3.83
CA THR A 150 6.30 -11.48 -5.08
C THR A 150 5.00 -11.73 -5.85
N ASP A 151 4.93 -11.19 -7.08
CA ASP A 151 3.81 -11.36 -8.02
C ASP A 151 2.46 -10.82 -7.48
N THR A 152 2.42 -9.52 -7.20
CA THR A 152 1.23 -8.84 -6.65
C THR A 152 -0.02 -8.97 -7.52
N LEU A 153 0.15 -9.18 -8.84
CA LEU A 153 -0.95 -9.34 -9.80
C LEU A 153 -1.43 -10.79 -9.99
N ARG A 154 -0.85 -11.76 -9.27
CA ARG A 154 -1.30 -13.14 -9.35
C ARG A 154 -2.72 -13.31 -8.81
N HIS A 155 -3.01 -12.76 -7.62
CA HIS A 155 -4.32 -12.86 -6.99
C HIS A 155 -4.63 -11.61 -6.17
N ILE A 156 -5.51 -10.78 -6.66
CA ILE A 156 -5.95 -9.56 -6.01
C ILE A 156 -7.23 -9.82 -5.20
N LEU A 157 -7.31 -9.30 -3.99
CA LEU A 157 -8.54 -9.23 -3.20
C LEU A 157 -9.02 -7.78 -3.13
N LEU A 158 -10.17 -7.49 -3.73
CA LEU A 158 -10.87 -6.23 -3.57
C LEU A 158 -11.90 -6.33 -2.45
N ALA A 159 -11.69 -5.61 -1.36
CA ALA A 159 -12.69 -5.45 -0.31
C ALA A 159 -13.43 -4.12 -0.48
N THR A 160 -14.75 -4.18 -0.67
CA THR A 160 -15.58 -3.00 -0.88
C THR A 160 -16.79 -2.99 0.07
N ASP A 161 -17.23 -1.81 0.44
CA ASP A 161 -18.50 -1.56 1.12
C ASP A 161 -19.49 -0.80 0.25
N PHE A 162 -19.17 -0.65 -1.05
CA PHE A 162 -19.93 0.09 -2.05
C PHE A 162 -20.20 1.54 -1.69
N SER A 163 -19.42 2.11 -0.75
CA SER A 163 -19.50 3.54 -0.46
C SER A 163 -18.86 4.37 -1.59
N ALA A 164 -19.24 5.66 -1.66
CA ALA A 164 -18.56 6.57 -2.57
C ALA A 164 -17.04 6.63 -2.33
N SER A 165 -16.59 6.39 -1.10
CA SER A 165 -15.17 6.34 -0.72
C SER A 165 -14.46 5.08 -1.23
N ALA A 166 -15.19 3.98 -1.46
CA ALA A 166 -14.63 2.73 -2.00
C ALA A 166 -14.45 2.77 -3.52
N SER A 167 -15.11 3.70 -4.22
CA SER A 167 -15.11 3.75 -5.70
C SER A 167 -13.70 3.88 -6.30
N ALA A 168 -12.79 4.59 -5.62
CA ALA A 168 -11.40 4.71 -6.06
C ALA A 168 -10.66 3.36 -5.98
N ALA A 169 -10.90 2.56 -4.92
CA ALA A 169 -10.33 1.23 -4.78
C ALA A 169 -10.90 0.26 -5.83
N GLU A 170 -12.22 0.34 -6.11
CA GLU A 170 -12.85 -0.43 -7.17
C GLU A 170 -12.27 -0.09 -8.55
N ALA A 171 -12.08 1.20 -8.84
CA ALA A 171 -11.46 1.64 -10.09
C ALA A 171 -10.01 1.16 -10.22
N ALA A 172 -9.23 1.20 -9.13
CA ALA A 172 -7.87 0.68 -9.09
C ALA A 172 -7.83 -0.83 -9.34
N ALA A 173 -8.69 -1.61 -8.67
CA ALA A 173 -8.77 -3.06 -8.88
C ALA A 173 -9.16 -3.42 -10.33
N ILE A 174 -10.12 -2.71 -10.92
CA ILE A 174 -10.52 -2.91 -12.32
C ILE A 174 -9.37 -2.57 -13.27
N HIS A 175 -8.61 -1.50 -13.00
CA HIS A 175 -7.44 -1.15 -13.81
C HIS A 175 -6.39 -2.26 -13.74
N LEU A 176 -6.09 -2.78 -12.54
CA LEU A 176 -5.13 -3.85 -12.35
C LEU A 176 -5.62 -5.19 -12.91
N ALA A 177 -6.93 -5.42 -12.95
CA ALA A 177 -7.54 -6.63 -13.48
C ALA A 177 -7.14 -6.91 -14.94
N SER A 178 -6.87 -5.87 -15.74
CA SER A 178 -6.38 -6.07 -17.12
C SER A 178 -5.04 -6.81 -17.20
N LYS A 179 -4.34 -6.98 -16.09
CA LYS A 179 -2.99 -7.55 -15.98
C LYS A 179 -2.86 -8.59 -14.88
N ALA A 180 -3.90 -8.74 -14.05
CA ALA A 180 -3.97 -9.72 -12.99
C ALA A 180 -4.51 -11.06 -13.50
N GLU A 181 -4.11 -12.16 -12.84
CA GLU A 181 -4.63 -13.49 -13.17
C GLU A 181 -6.02 -13.70 -12.58
N GLN A 182 -6.24 -13.23 -11.36
CA GLN A 182 -7.48 -13.39 -10.61
C GLN A 182 -7.75 -12.19 -9.72
N VAL A 183 -9.03 -11.79 -9.64
CA VAL A 183 -9.50 -10.78 -8.68
C VAL A 183 -10.75 -11.32 -7.97
N ASP A 184 -10.65 -11.45 -6.65
CA ASP A 184 -11.79 -11.78 -5.80
C ASP A 184 -12.37 -10.50 -5.22
N CYS A 185 -13.69 -10.34 -5.28
CA CYS A 185 -14.42 -9.22 -4.69
C CYS A 185 -15.14 -9.69 -3.42
N VAL A 186 -14.92 -9.00 -2.31
CA VAL A 186 -15.61 -9.34 -1.06
C VAL A 186 -16.33 -8.15 -0.46
N TYR A 187 -17.48 -8.42 0.13
CA TYR A 187 -18.22 -7.56 1.02
C TYR A 187 -18.39 -8.26 2.37
N VAL A 188 -18.21 -7.53 3.48
CA VAL A 188 -18.36 -8.13 4.82
C VAL A 188 -19.56 -7.54 5.52
N ILE A 189 -20.51 -8.40 5.94
CA ILE A 189 -21.64 -8.01 6.78
C ILE A 189 -21.19 -8.07 8.24
N GLU A 190 -21.16 -6.91 8.92
CA GLU A 190 -20.86 -6.84 10.36
C GLU A 190 -22.13 -6.94 11.19
N ALA A 191 -22.22 -7.91 12.09
CA ALA A 191 -23.41 -8.18 12.90
C ALA A 191 -23.75 -7.05 13.89
N ASN A 192 -22.78 -6.18 14.23
CA ASN A 192 -22.91 -5.11 15.21
C ASN A 192 -22.47 -3.72 14.65
N GLY A 193 -22.43 -3.56 13.34
CA GLY A 193 -22.00 -2.30 12.72
C GLY A 193 -23.00 -1.18 12.97
N ASN A 194 -22.51 -0.03 13.44
CA ASN A 194 -23.21 1.26 13.40
C ASN A 194 -23.41 1.74 11.94
N THR A 195 -23.73 0.85 11.04
CA THR A 195 -24.02 1.20 9.65
C THR A 195 -25.46 1.70 9.59
N THR A 196 -25.63 2.90 9.10
CA THR A 196 -26.89 3.60 9.00
C THR A 196 -27.96 2.87 8.17
N THR A 197 -27.59 1.87 7.39
CA THR A 197 -28.49 0.91 6.74
C THR A 197 -27.67 -0.29 6.25
N PRO A 198 -27.75 -1.48 6.86
CA PRO A 198 -27.06 -2.64 6.33
C PRO A 198 -27.66 -2.96 4.96
N ILE A 199 -26.80 -3.01 3.94
CA ILE A 199 -27.18 -3.52 2.62
C ILE A 199 -27.60 -4.97 2.85
N SER A 200 -28.78 -5.36 2.36
CA SER A 200 -29.23 -6.76 2.49
C SER A 200 -28.25 -7.68 1.76
N THR A 201 -28.10 -8.91 2.25
CA THR A 201 -27.22 -9.93 1.65
C THR A 201 -27.46 -10.05 0.14
N SER A 202 -28.72 -10.07 -0.29
CA SER A 202 -29.07 -10.18 -1.71
C SER A 202 -28.64 -8.96 -2.55
N HIS A 203 -28.69 -7.77 -1.98
CA HIS A 203 -28.17 -6.57 -2.64
C HIS A 203 -26.64 -6.61 -2.74
N ALA A 204 -25.95 -7.01 -1.66
CA ALA A 204 -24.50 -7.16 -1.66
C ALA A 204 -24.03 -8.19 -2.70
N GLU A 205 -24.69 -9.37 -2.77
CA GLU A 205 -24.41 -10.37 -3.78
C GLU A 205 -24.62 -9.86 -5.21
N THR A 206 -25.70 -9.12 -5.45
CA THR A 206 -25.99 -8.55 -6.76
C THR A 206 -24.92 -7.52 -7.16
N ALA A 207 -24.55 -6.63 -6.27
CA ALA A 207 -23.54 -5.62 -6.51
C ALA A 207 -22.14 -6.23 -6.72
N LEU A 208 -21.76 -7.23 -5.91
CA LEU A 208 -20.50 -7.95 -6.06
C LEU A 208 -20.46 -8.72 -7.39
N ARG A 209 -21.53 -9.34 -7.79
CA ARG A 209 -21.63 -10.03 -9.08
C ARG A 209 -21.41 -9.07 -10.24
N ALA A 210 -22.04 -7.90 -10.21
CA ALA A 210 -21.84 -6.88 -11.24
C ALA A 210 -20.39 -6.38 -11.29
N LEU A 211 -19.75 -6.22 -10.13
CA LEU A 211 -18.34 -5.83 -10.02
C LEU A 211 -17.42 -6.93 -10.57
N SER A 212 -17.65 -8.20 -10.19
CA SER A 212 -16.92 -9.37 -10.69
C SER A 212 -17.02 -9.48 -12.21
N GLN A 213 -18.20 -9.25 -12.80
CA GLN A 213 -18.37 -9.23 -14.25
C GLN A 213 -17.55 -8.11 -14.94
N ARG A 214 -17.46 -6.92 -14.32
CA ARG A 214 -16.61 -5.83 -14.85
C ARG A 214 -15.13 -6.22 -14.83
N ILE A 215 -14.70 -6.95 -13.81
CA ILE A 215 -13.33 -7.50 -13.70
C ILE A 215 -13.07 -8.53 -14.80
N GLU A 216 -14.02 -9.44 -15.04
CA GLU A 216 -13.90 -10.45 -16.10
C GLU A 216 -13.81 -9.81 -17.48
N VAL A 217 -14.60 -8.77 -17.75
CA VAL A 217 -14.52 -7.99 -18.98
C VAL A 217 -13.15 -7.32 -19.16
N SER A 218 -12.48 -6.98 -18.05
CA SER A 218 -11.13 -6.40 -18.06
C SER A 218 -10.02 -7.42 -18.29
N GLY A 219 -10.29 -8.74 -18.24
CA GLY A 219 -9.37 -9.80 -18.62
C GLY A 219 -8.93 -10.75 -17.49
N SER A 220 -9.29 -10.49 -16.23
CA SER A 220 -9.02 -11.38 -15.08
C SER A 220 -10.13 -12.40 -14.86
N ARG A 221 -9.79 -13.49 -14.16
CA ARG A 221 -10.82 -14.34 -13.54
C ARG A 221 -11.45 -13.57 -12.37
N GLY A 222 -12.77 -13.38 -12.41
CA GLY A 222 -13.53 -12.70 -11.38
C GLY A 222 -14.26 -13.69 -10.45
N ASN A 223 -14.13 -13.50 -9.14
CA ASN A 223 -14.98 -14.20 -8.16
C ASN A 223 -15.59 -13.17 -7.20
N HIS A 224 -16.65 -13.58 -6.50
CA HIS A 224 -17.25 -12.73 -5.49
C HIS A 224 -17.79 -13.55 -4.31
N THR A 225 -17.72 -12.97 -3.13
CA THR A 225 -18.17 -13.63 -1.89
C THR A 225 -18.64 -12.60 -0.87
N VAL A 226 -19.78 -12.89 -0.22
CA VAL A 226 -20.24 -12.15 0.96
C VAL A 226 -19.74 -12.88 2.20
N LEU A 227 -18.99 -12.18 3.05
CA LEU A 227 -18.46 -12.67 4.32
C LEU A 227 -19.31 -12.13 5.48
N GLN A 228 -19.21 -12.75 6.65
CA GLN A 228 -19.90 -12.31 7.86
C GLN A 228 -18.94 -12.29 9.04
N GLY A 229 -18.87 -11.17 9.76
CA GLY A 229 -18.01 -11.02 10.92
C GLY A 229 -17.41 -9.62 11.01
N ARG A 230 -16.26 -9.50 11.67
CA ARG A 230 -15.50 -8.25 11.74
C ARG A 230 -14.72 -8.05 10.45
N ALA A 231 -15.01 -6.98 9.71
CA ALA A 231 -14.51 -6.78 8.35
C ALA A 231 -12.99 -6.97 8.22
N SER A 232 -12.18 -6.30 9.06
CA SER A 232 -10.71 -6.43 8.98
C SER A 232 -10.22 -7.87 9.17
N LYS A 233 -10.84 -8.61 10.10
CA LYS A 233 -10.46 -10.01 10.36
C LYS A 233 -10.86 -10.92 9.21
N GLU A 234 -12.11 -10.84 8.76
CA GLU A 234 -12.62 -11.70 7.69
C GLU A 234 -11.87 -11.49 6.37
N ILE A 235 -11.50 -10.22 6.05
CA ILE A 235 -10.69 -9.90 4.87
C ILE A 235 -9.28 -10.51 5.00
N ALA A 236 -8.62 -10.37 6.16
CA ALA A 236 -7.29 -10.92 6.38
C ALA A 236 -7.29 -12.46 6.33
N ASP A 237 -8.27 -13.11 6.99
CA ASP A 237 -8.42 -14.58 6.99
C ASP A 237 -8.70 -15.10 5.56
N TYR A 238 -9.56 -14.42 4.81
CA TYR A 238 -9.84 -14.75 3.41
C TYR A 238 -8.57 -14.64 2.57
N ALA A 239 -7.84 -13.51 2.70
CA ALA A 239 -6.59 -13.28 1.98
C ALA A 239 -5.55 -14.37 2.29
N GLN A 240 -5.43 -14.79 3.54
CA GLN A 240 -4.53 -15.86 3.95
C GLN A 240 -4.96 -17.21 3.38
N SER A 241 -6.24 -17.58 3.53
CA SER A 241 -6.77 -18.90 3.10
C SER A 241 -6.71 -19.09 1.59
N ARG A 242 -6.81 -18.02 0.81
CA ARG A 242 -6.78 -18.01 -0.65
C ARG A 242 -5.42 -17.67 -1.24
N ASN A 243 -4.41 -17.47 -0.38
CA ASN A 243 -3.06 -17.07 -0.79
C ASN A 243 -3.07 -15.84 -1.72
N VAL A 244 -3.87 -14.83 -1.34
CA VAL A 244 -3.96 -13.53 -2.03
C VAL A 244 -2.59 -12.86 -2.04
N SER A 245 -2.22 -12.21 -3.11
CA SER A 245 -0.94 -11.50 -3.27
C SER A 245 -1.03 -9.99 -3.05
N LEU A 246 -2.22 -9.40 -3.23
CA LEU A 246 -2.47 -7.97 -3.02
C LEU A 246 -3.88 -7.76 -2.49
N ILE A 247 -4.03 -6.94 -1.45
CA ILE A 247 -5.34 -6.49 -0.94
C ILE A 247 -5.58 -5.05 -1.38
N VAL A 248 -6.68 -4.81 -2.04
CA VAL A 248 -7.14 -3.47 -2.43
C VAL A 248 -8.35 -3.10 -1.60
N VAL A 249 -8.26 -1.99 -0.89
CA VAL A 249 -9.31 -1.52 0.01
C VAL A 249 -9.43 0.00 -0.02
N GLY A 250 -10.65 0.52 0.14
CA GLY A 250 -10.88 1.94 0.30
C GLY A 250 -10.29 2.45 1.62
N LYS A 251 -9.64 3.59 1.60
CA LYS A 251 -9.14 4.24 2.82
C LYS A 251 -10.24 4.51 3.85
N ARG A 252 -11.48 4.72 3.39
CA ARG A 252 -12.68 5.02 4.20
C ARG A 252 -13.84 4.14 3.76
N GLY A 253 -14.81 3.99 4.65
CA GLY A 253 -16.08 3.32 4.38
C GLY A 253 -17.28 4.27 4.50
N GLN A 254 -18.45 3.72 4.79
CA GLN A 254 -19.74 4.41 4.82
C GLN A 254 -19.88 5.51 5.90
N ASN A 255 -18.97 5.58 6.88
CA ASN A 255 -19.05 6.56 7.97
C ASN A 255 -18.32 7.86 7.60
N PRO A 256 -19.06 8.98 7.31
CA PRO A 256 -18.47 10.22 6.82
C PRO A 256 -17.89 11.13 7.90
N LEU A 257 -17.92 10.75 9.18
CA LEU A 257 -17.73 11.65 10.33
C LEU A 257 -16.32 12.22 10.53
N ALA A 258 -15.33 11.87 9.69
CA ALA A 258 -14.02 12.50 9.79
C ALA A 258 -13.34 12.58 8.42
N SER A 259 -13.34 13.75 7.83
CA SER A 259 -12.75 13.99 6.48
C SER A 259 -11.24 13.72 6.38
N LEU A 260 -10.54 13.50 7.50
CA LEU A 260 -9.09 13.30 7.56
C LEU A 260 -8.63 11.96 8.20
N VAL A 261 -9.55 11.10 8.64
CA VAL A 261 -9.19 9.87 9.37
C VAL A 261 -9.34 8.64 8.48
N ILE A 262 -8.40 7.71 8.59
CA ILE A 262 -8.50 6.38 7.99
C ILE A 262 -9.65 5.59 8.66
N GLY A 263 -10.41 4.82 7.89
CA GLY A 263 -11.45 3.93 8.42
C GLY A 263 -10.86 2.80 9.26
N SER A 264 -11.63 2.33 10.25
CA SER A 264 -11.18 1.29 11.18
C SER A 264 -10.79 -0.01 10.48
N THR A 265 -11.50 -0.41 9.43
CA THR A 265 -11.19 -1.61 8.64
C THR A 265 -9.84 -1.48 7.95
N ALA A 266 -9.60 -0.37 7.23
CA ALA A 266 -8.33 -0.14 6.55
C ALA A 266 -7.16 -0.01 7.53
N ALA A 267 -7.35 0.72 8.66
CA ALA A 267 -6.33 0.86 9.69
C ALA A 267 -5.93 -0.50 10.29
N ASN A 268 -6.91 -1.32 10.64
CA ASN A 268 -6.63 -2.66 11.18
C ASN A 268 -5.98 -3.58 10.13
N LEU A 269 -6.41 -3.53 8.86
CA LEU A 269 -5.80 -4.34 7.80
C LEU A 269 -4.32 -4.00 7.63
N CYS A 270 -3.93 -2.72 7.67
CA CYS A 270 -2.53 -2.31 7.64
C CYS A 270 -1.68 -2.89 8.79
N GLU A 271 -2.30 -3.41 9.85
CA GLU A 271 -1.59 -4.02 10.98
C GLU A 271 -1.58 -5.55 10.94
N ILE A 272 -2.61 -6.19 10.33
CA ILE A 272 -2.81 -7.64 10.45
C ILE A 272 -2.76 -8.40 9.13
N ALA A 273 -2.83 -7.72 7.98
CA ALA A 273 -3.03 -8.39 6.69
C ALA A 273 -1.87 -9.31 6.27
N GLY A 274 -0.63 -9.01 6.68
CA GLY A 274 0.55 -9.80 6.32
C GLY A 274 0.85 -9.80 4.81
N ARG A 275 0.31 -8.81 4.06
CA ARG A 275 0.38 -8.72 2.60
C ARG A 275 0.33 -7.26 2.16
N PRO A 276 0.92 -6.91 0.99
CA PRO A 276 0.72 -5.60 0.38
C PRO A 276 -0.74 -5.23 0.21
#